data_42beea72482884ab1fa990f34643f62c
#
_entry.id   42beea72482884ab1fa990f34643f62c
#
_cell.length_a   1.000
_cell.length_b   1.000
_cell.length_c   1.000
_cell.angle_alpha   90.00
_cell.angle_beta   90.00
_cell.angle_gamma   90.00
#
_symmetry.space_group_name_H-M   'P 1'
#
loop_
_entity.id
_entity.type
_entity.pdbx_description
1 polymer ?
#
loop_
_entity_poly.entity_id
_entity_poly.type
_entity_poly.pdbx_seq_one_letter_code
_entity_poly.pdbx_strand_id
1 'polypeptide(L)'
;QEGFLHRRGPEYAQRGQIYTSDHENVAINVKKYKIILVLSSQRTGYGKKLAYVKDVNKTASQLGSILGIDVNELTSKLQTAKDEGRYQIELGTKGNNLSASVKKQIEDCNLTGIEFVESNSRYYPLGDFCSYVVGYAKSYNDQSVKKMVGEMGLELSYDKQLKGKNGYKVYQTD
;
A
#
# COMPACT_ATOMS: atom_id res chain seq x y z
N GLN A 1 -14.55 -2.20 37.41
CA GLN A 1 -13.68 -2.97 36.48
C GLN A 1 -14.00 -2.51 35.06
N GLU A 2 -13.19 -1.60 34.52
CA GLU A 2 -13.27 -1.19 33.13
C GLU A 2 -12.80 -2.38 32.27
N GLY A 3 -13.74 -2.95 31.51
CA GLY A 3 -13.47 -4.05 30.58
C GLY A 3 -12.79 -3.51 29.35
N PHE A 4 -11.48 -3.69 29.22
CA PHE A 4 -10.75 -3.38 27.99
C PHE A 4 -11.27 -4.25 26.84
N LEU A 5 -11.75 -3.58 25.80
CA LEU A 5 -12.16 -4.25 24.57
C LEU A 5 -10.92 -4.69 23.77
N HIS A 6 -10.70 -5.99 23.70
CA HIS A 6 -9.63 -6.56 22.89
C HIS A 6 -10.13 -6.79 21.47
N ARG A 7 -9.62 -6.03 20.52
CA ARG A 7 -9.92 -6.22 19.11
C ARG A 7 -8.85 -7.12 18.48
N ARG A 8 -9.27 -8.22 17.86
CA ARG A 8 -8.39 -9.11 17.10
C ARG A 8 -8.40 -8.70 15.63
N GLY A 9 -7.24 -8.46 15.06
CA GLY A 9 -7.07 -8.24 13.62
C GLY A 9 -6.17 -9.31 13.00
N PRO A 10 -6.41 -9.73 11.76
CA PRO A 10 -5.54 -10.67 11.07
C PRO A 10 -4.17 -10.06 10.83
N GLU A 11 -3.12 -10.82 11.09
CA GLU A 11 -1.75 -10.51 10.68
C GLU A 11 -1.36 -11.47 9.56
N TYR A 12 -1.22 -10.93 8.34
CA TYR A 12 -0.94 -11.76 7.18
C TYR A 12 0.54 -12.14 7.13
N ALA A 13 0.80 -13.43 6.90
CA ALA A 13 2.15 -13.92 6.70
C ALA A 13 2.78 -13.27 5.47
N GLN A 14 4.03 -12.86 5.59
CA GLN A 14 4.83 -12.46 4.45
C GLN A 14 5.32 -13.72 3.71
N ARG A 15 5.26 -13.65 2.37
CA ARG A 15 5.79 -14.74 1.54
C ARG A 15 7.29 -14.90 1.78
N GLY A 16 7.77 -16.13 1.93
CA GLY A 16 9.18 -16.44 2.05
C GLY A 16 9.98 -15.95 0.84
N GLN A 17 11.26 -15.64 1.04
CA GLN A 17 12.16 -15.21 -0.02
C GLN A 17 12.83 -16.42 -0.66
N ILE A 18 13.31 -16.27 -1.90
CA ILE A 18 14.08 -17.28 -2.62
C ILE A 18 15.48 -16.73 -2.83
N TYR A 19 16.50 -17.56 -2.52
CA TYR A 19 17.91 -17.23 -2.65
C TYR A 19 18.62 -18.25 -3.51
N THR A 20 19.74 -17.86 -4.08
CA THR A 20 20.73 -18.81 -4.62
C THR A 20 21.46 -19.54 -3.49
N SER A 21 22.27 -20.57 -3.84
CA SER A 21 23.18 -21.21 -2.88
C SER A 21 24.18 -20.25 -2.24
N ASP A 22 24.53 -19.19 -2.94
CA ASP A 22 25.48 -18.15 -2.50
C ASP A 22 24.76 -16.99 -1.78
N HIS A 23 23.50 -17.20 -1.37
CA HIS A 23 22.65 -16.25 -0.65
C HIS A 23 22.32 -14.95 -1.41
N GLU A 24 22.39 -14.95 -2.75
CA GLU A 24 21.89 -13.83 -3.53
C GLU A 24 20.36 -13.87 -3.65
N ASN A 25 19.75 -12.70 -3.66
CA ASN A 25 18.30 -12.57 -3.75
C ASN A 25 17.80 -12.94 -5.15
N VAL A 26 16.95 -13.94 -5.25
CA VAL A 26 16.27 -14.36 -6.48
C VAL A 26 14.83 -13.85 -6.52
N ALA A 27 14.11 -13.99 -5.41
CA ALA A 27 12.75 -13.46 -5.27
C ALA A 27 12.55 -12.92 -3.86
N ILE A 28 12.26 -11.63 -3.75
CA ILE A 28 12.08 -10.93 -2.48
C ILE A 28 10.76 -10.18 -2.42
N ASN A 29 10.32 -9.87 -1.21
CA ASN A 29 9.16 -9.00 -0.99
C ASN A 29 9.61 -7.55 -0.89
N VAL A 30 8.92 -6.68 -1.62
CA VAL A 30 9.14 -5.23 -1.57
C VAL A 30 7.85 -4.56 -1.12
N LYS A 31 7.95 -3.68 -0.14
CA LYS A 31 6.83 -2.85 0.29
C LYS A 31 6.48 -1.85 -0.78
N LYS A 32 5.21 -1.81 -1.14
CA LYS A 32 4.61 -0.83 -2.04
C LYS A 32 3.48 -0.13 -1.32
N TYR A 33 3.16 1.05 -1.76
CA TYR A 33 2.17 1.91 -1.11
C TYR A 33 1.13 2.39 -2.12
N LYS A 34 -0.11 2.44 -1.69
CA LYS A 34 -1.20 3.12 -2.38
C LYS A 34 -1.56 4.37 -1.60
N ILE A 35 -1.64 5.50 -2.29
CA ILE A 35 -2.05 6.76 -1.70
C ILE A 35 -3.58 6.88 -1.69
N ILE A 36 -4.11 7.36 -0.58
CA ILE A 36 -5.51 7.71 -0.39
C ILE A 36 -5.58 9.16 0.06
N LEU A 37 -6.44 9.94 -0.58
CA LEU A 37 -6.72 11.32 -0.19
C LEU A 37 -8.06 11.37 0.53
N VAL A 38 -8.04 11.72 1.80
CA VAL A 38 -9.23 11.89 2.64
C VAL A 38 -9.78 13.28 2.44
N LEU A 39 -11.03 13.40 2.03
CA LEU A 39 -11.67 14.67 1.71
C LEU A 39 -12.66 15.13 2.77
N SER A 40 -13.24 14.21 3.55
CA SER A 40 -14.25 14.52 4.55
C SER A 40 -13.67 15.27 5.75
N SER A 41 -14.21 16.45 6.02
CA SER A 41 -13.87 17.25 7.20
C SER A 41 -14.33 16.64 8.53
N GLN A 42 -15.20 15.63 8.48
CA GLN A 42 -15.64 14.88 9.67
C GLN A 42 -14.54 13.96 10.21
N ARG A 43 -13.50 13.67 9.39
CA ARG A 43 -12.39 12.87 9.86
C ARG A 43 -11.40 13.71 10.66
N THR A 44 -11.38 13.48 11.95
CA THR A 44 -10.34 14.01 12.85
C THR A 44 -9.28 12.93 13.09
N GLY A 45 -8.02 13.32 13.00
CA GLY A 45 -6.89 12.44 13.32
C GLY A 45 -6.60 12.41 14.82
N TYR A 46 -5.68 11.54 15.22
CA TYR A 46 -5.17 11.49 16.58
C TYR A 46 -4.61 12.86 16.99
N GLY A 47 -4.97 13.34 18.18
CA GLY A 47 -4.49 14.61 18.71
C GLY A 47 -5.07 15.86 18.01
N LYS A 48 -6.28 15.80 17.48
CA LYS A 48 -6.97 16.92 16.78
C LYS A 48 -6.26 17.46 15.53
N LYS A 49 -5.33 16.70 14.94
CA LYS A 49 -4.72 17.07 13.66
C LYS A 49 -5.75 16.95 12.54
N LEU A 50 -5.68 17.87 11.57
CA LEU A 50 -6.51 17.80 10.36
C LEU A 50 -6.19 16.52 9.58
N ALA A 51 -7.14 15.61 9.51
CA ALA A 51 -7.01 14.33 8.83
C ALA A 51 -7.64 14.32 7.43
N TYR A 52 -7.87 15.48 6.82
CA TYR A 52 -8.46 15.65 5.49
C TYR A 52 -7.72 16.71 4.67
N VAL A 53 -7.87 16.64 3.35
CA VAL A 53 -7.26 17.59 2.41
C VAL A 53 -7.92 18.97 2.61
N LYS A 54 -7.20 19.91 3.23
CA LYS A 54 -7.65 21.26 3.47
C LYS A 54 -7.44 22.15 2.25
N ASP A 55 -6.24 22.13 1.70
CA ASP A 55 -5.83 22.94 0.56
C ASP A 55 -5.68 22.06 -0.69
N VAL A 56 -6.69 22.17 -1.57
CA VAL A 56 -6.75 21.38 -2.81
C VAL A 56 -5.63 21.79 -3.77
N ASN A 57 -5.38 23.10 -3.92
CA ASN A 57 -4.41 23.60 -4.88
C ASN A 57 -2.98 23.21 -4.50
N LYS A 58 -2.63 23.40 -3.22
CA LYS A 58 -1.32 22.97 -2.69
C LYS A 58 -1.14 21.47 -2.84
N THR A 59 -2.16 20.68 -2.49
CA THR A 59 -2.12 19.22 -2.57
C THR A 59 -1.96 18.76 -4.01
N ALA A 60 -2.72 19.32 -4.95
CA ALA A 60 -2.65 18.99 -6.37
C ALA A 60 -1.29 19.36 -6.97
N SER A 61 -0.75 20.52 -6.66
CA SER A 61 0.56 20.98 -7.15
C SER A 61 1.69 20.06 -6.69
N GLN A 62 1.76 19.74 -5.39
CA GLN A 62 2.81 18.89 -4.84
C GLN A 62 2.71 17.43 -5.33
N LEU A 63 1.52 16.84 -5.25
CA LEU A 63 1.30 15.46 -5.70
C LEU A 63 1.42 15.33 -7.21
N GLY A 64 0.95 16.31 -7.98
CA GLY A 64 1.08 16.33 -9.43
C GLY A 64 2.53 16.28 -9.86
N SER A 65 3.39 17.08 -9.25
CA SER A 65 4.84 17.09 -9.50
C SER A 65 5.50 15.75 -9.17
N ILE A 66 5.20 15.17 -8.00
CA ILE A 66 5.84 13.93 -7.53
C ILE A 66 5.34 12.70 -8.32
N LEU A 67 4.04 12.64 -8.62
CA LEU A 67 3.41 11.47 -9.25
C LEU A 67 3.32 11.56 -10.78
N GLY A 68 3.72 12.69 -11.37
CA GLY A 68 3.60 12.93 -12.80
C GLY A 68 2.14 12.97 -13.27
N ILE A 69 1.29 13.65 -12.50
CA ILE A 69 -0.12 13.90 -12.82
C ILE A 69 -0.28 15.37 -13.19
N ASP A 70 -1.07 15.68 -14.23
CA ASP A 70 -1.37 17.07 -14.55
C ASP A 70 -2.06 17.78 -13.36
N VAL A 71 -1.53 18.94 -13.00
CA VAL A 71 -1.99 19.69 -11.81
C VAL A 71 -3.44 20.15 -11.95
N ASN A 72 -3.83 20.58 -13.16
CA ASN A 72 -5.20 21.06 -13.38
C ASN A 72 -6.19 19.90 -13.34
N GLU A 73 -5.83 18.75 -13.95
CA GLU A 73 -6.61 17.51 -13.88
C GLU A 73 -6.81 17.07 -12.43
N LEU A 74 -5.72 17.05 -11.64
CA LEU A 74 -5.77 16.63 -10.25
C LEU A 74 -6.57 17.61 -9.39
N THR A 75 -6.41 18.92 -9.62
CA THR A 75 -7.20 19.96 -8.94
C THR A 75 -8.69 19.79 -9.20
N SER A 76 -9.07 19.64 -10.47
CA SER A 76 -10.47 19.44 -10.87
C SER A 76 -11.04 18.17 -10.26
N LYS A 77 -10.30 17.07 -10.29
CA LYS A 77 -10.70 15.79 -9.69
C LYS A 77 -10.93 15.91 -8.18
N LEU A 78 -10.03 16.60 -7.47
CA LEU A 78 -10.15 16.82 -6.03
C LEU A 78 -11.34 17.71 -5.69
N GLN A 79 -11.52 18.80 -6.44
CA GLN A 79 -12.64 19.73 -6.21
C GLN A 79 -13.97 19.06 -6.46
N THR A 80 -14.14 18.38 -7.62
CA THR A 80 -15.37 17.64 -7.94
C THR A 80 -15.70 16.62 -6.85
N ALA A 81 -14.71 15.85 -6.39
CA ALA A 81 -14.93 14.86 -5.35
C ALA A 81 -15.33 15.47 -4.00
N LYS A 82 -14.81 16.66 -3.66
CA LYS A 82 -15.24 17.42 -2.48
C LYS A 82 -16.66 17.93 -2.61
N ASP A 83 -17.02 18.48 -3.78
CA ASP A 83 -18.35 19.01 -4.06
C ASP A 83 -19.42 17.90 -4.05
N GLU A 84 -19.04 16.69 -4.50
CA GLU A 84 -19.87 15.48 -4.41
C GLU A 84 -19.95 14.90 -2.98
N GLY A 85 -19.24 15.46 -2.02
CA GLY A 85 -19.22 14.97 -0.62
C GLY A 85 -18.54 13.62 -0.45
N ARG A 86 -17.63 13.22 -1.35
CA ARG A 86 -16.92 11.96 -1.21
C ARG A 86 -16.05 11.95 0.04
N TYR A 87 -16.06 10.84 0.75
CA TYR A 87 -15.26 10.68 1.95
C TYR A 87 -13.75 10.67 1.63
N GLN A 88 -13.36 9.95 0.62
CA GLN A 88 -11.96 9.80 0.16
C GLN A 88 -11.91 9.47 -1.32
N ILE A 89 -10.76 9.68 -1.95
CA ILE A 89 -10.48 9.25 -3.32
C ILE A 89 -9.13 8.55 -3.45
N GLU A 90 -8.99 7.81 -4.53
CA GLU A 90 -7.75 7.19 -4.99
C GLU A 90 -7.31 7.82 -6.32
N LEU A 91 -6.00 7.82 -6.58
CA LEU A 91 -5.43 8.43 -7.79
C LEU A 91 -5.22 7.44 -8.94
N GLY A 92 -5.86 6.28 -8.89
CA GLY A 92 -5.74 5.25 -9.92
C GLY A 92 -4.33 4.67 -10.01
N THR A 93 -3.88 4.37 -11.22
CA THR A 93 -2.57 3.74 -11.46
C THR A 93 -1.40 4.59 -10.97
N LYS A 94 -1.46 5.91 -11.11
CA LYS A 94 -0.43 6.84 -10.65
C LYS A 94 -0.28 6.91 -9.12
N GLY A 95 -1.35 6.61 -8.39
CA GLY A 95 -1.35 6.55 -6.93
C GLY A 95 -1.11 5.16 -6.34
N ASN A 96 -0.88 4.15 -7.19
CA ASN A 96 -0.65 2.77 -6.78
C ASN A 96 0.82 2.37 -6.94
N ASN A 97 1.22 1.30 -6.25
CA ASN A 97 2.56 0.71 -6.34
C ASN A 97 3.72 1.69 -6.08
N LEU A 98 3.48 2.72 -5.27
CA LEU A 98 4.48 3.70 -4.91
C LEU A 98 5.62 3.06 -4.11
N SER A 99 6.85 3.49 -4.40
CA SER A 99 8.02 3.08 -3.61
C SER A 99 8.06 3.78 -2.26
N ALA A 100 8.87 3.25 -1.33
CA ALA A 100 9.12 3.90 -0.04
C ALA A 100 9.75 5.31 -0.19
N SER A 101 10.56 5.52 -1.23
CA SER A 101 11.16 6.83 -1.51
C SER A 101 10.11 7.85 -1.95
N VAL A 102 9.19 7.47 -2.85
CA VAL A 102 8.08 8.34 -3.28
C VAL A 102 7.14 8.64 -2.11
N LYS A 103 6.82 7.62 -1.30
CA LYS A 103 6.04 7.82 -0.07
C LYS A 103 6.70 8.88 0.82
N LYS A 104 8.00 8.76 1.06
CA LYS A 104 8.75 9.72 1.87
C LYS A 104 8.73 11.13 1.28
N GLN A 105 8.93 11.29 -0.03
CA GLN A 105 8.82 12.60 -0.69
C GLN A 105 7.46 13.25 -0.45
N ILE A 106 6.37 12.47 -0.50
CA ILE A 106 5.02 12.98 -0.24
C ILE A 106 4.85 13.35 1.25
N GLU A 107 5.37 12.53 2.17
CA GLU A 107 5.34 12.83 3.61
C GLU A 107 6.10 14.11 3.95
N ASP A 108 7.25 14.34 3.31
CA ASP A 108 8.09 15.54 3.50
C ASP A 108 7.38 16.83 3.05
N CYS A 109 6.37 16.74 2.17
CA CYS A 109 5.54 17.89 1.79
C CYS A 109 4.58 18.35 2.90
N ASN A 110 4.44 17.60 3.99
CA ASN A 110 3.58 17.91 5.13
C ASN A 110 2.13 18.27 4.72
N LEU A 111 1.59 17.52 3.76
CA LEU A 111 0.20 17.66 3.30
C LEU A 111 -0.76 17.02 4.30
N THR A 112 -1.93 17.64 4.49
CA THR A 112 -2.99 17.08 5.32
C THR A 112 -3.89 16.16 4.51
N GLY A 113 -4.48 15.15 5.15
CA GLY A 113 -5.43 14.24 4.52
C GLY A 113 -4.81 13.21 3.57
N ILE A 114 -3.51 12.99 3.66
CA ILE A 114 -2.82 11.95 2.90
C ILE A 114 -2.65 10.70 3.78
N GLU A 115 -3.08 9.57 3.26
CA GLU A 115 -2.88 8.26 3.89
C GLU A 115 -2.26 7.27 2.91
N PHE A 116 -1.53 6.31 3.45
CA PHE A 116 -0.91 5.26 2.67
C PHE A 116 -1.42 3.89 3.13
N VAL A 117 -1.81 3.07 2.16
CA VAL A 117 -2.09 1.65 2.38
C VAL A 117 -0.89 0.86 1.91
N GLU A 118 -0.26 0.15 2.84
CA GLU A 118 0.87 -0.72 2.54
C GLU A 118 0.40 -2.00 1.85
N SER A 119 1.16 -2.45 0.86
CA SER A 119 1.00 -3.74 0.20
C SER A 119 2.37 -4.36 -0.05
N ASN A 120 2.43 -5.68 -0.11
CA ASN A 120 3.64 -6.39 -0.50
C ASN A 120 3.56 -6.72 -1.99
N SER A 121 4.66 -6.49 -2.69
CA SER A 121 4.86 -6.88 -4.08
C SER A 121 6.05 -7.83 -4.16
N ARG A 122 6.00 -8.77 -5.09
CA ARG A 122 7.11 -9.66 -5.38
C ARG A 122 8.07 -8.98 -6.35
N TYR A 123 9.36 -9.02 -6.05
CA TYR A 123 10.41 -8.47 -6.87
C TYR A 123 11.46 -9.52 -7.16
N TYR A 124 11.91 -9.55 -8.40
CA TYR A 124 12.90 -10.50 -8.93
C TYR A 124 14.14 -9.73 -9.37
N PRO A 125 15.16 -9.59 -8.50
CA PRO A 125 16.34 -8.75 -8.77
C PRO A 125 17.13 -9.15 -10.02
N LEU A 126 17.12 -10.45 -10.37
CA LEU A 126 17.82 -10.97 -11.52
C LEU A 126 17.05 -10.82 -12.85
N GLY A 127 15.91 -10.13 -12.82
CA GLY A 127 15.08 -9.87 -14.01
C GLY A 127 14.67 -11.16 -14.71
N ASP A 128 14.94 -11.24 -16.02
CA ASP A 128 14.57 -12.39 -16.84
C ASP A 128 15.45 -13.61 -16.63
N PHE A 129 16.55 -13.47 -15.90
CA PHE A 129 17.44 -14.59 -15.60
C PHE A 129 16.69 -15.64 -14.78
N CYS A 130 16.70 -16.87 -15.26
CA CYS A 130 15.96 -18.00 -14.67
C CYS A 130 14.45 -17.79 -14.52
N SER A 131 13.84 -16.86 -15.24
CA SER A 131 12.41 -16.53 -15.12
C SER A 131 11.49 -17.74 -15.28
N TYR A 132 11.83 -18.69 -16.19
CA TYR A 132 11.08 -19.94 -16.35
C TYR A 132 11.24 -20.89 -15.17
N VAL A 133 12.38 -20.89 -14.49
CA VAL A 133 12.65 -21.73 -13.33
C VAL A 133 12.01 -21.14 -12.08
N VAL A 134 12.24 -19.86 -11.84
CA VAL A 134 11.71 -19.14 -10.67
C VAL A 134 10.20 -18.95 -10.80
N GLY A 135 9.74 -18.63 -12.00
CA GLY A 135 8.34 -18.29 -12.23
C GLY A 135 7.95 -16.96 -11.60
N TYR A 136 6.69 -16.85 -11.23
CA TYR A 136 6.16 -15.62 -10.61
C TYR A 136 5.04 -15.91 -9.61
N ALA A 137 4.81 -14.95 -8.70
CA ALA A 137 3.70 -14.92 -7.77
C ALA A 137 2.86 -13.67 -7.98
N LYS A 138 1.54 -13.80 -7.89
CA LYS A 138 0.57 -12.71 -7.99
C LYS A 138 -0.08 -12.41 -6.65
N SER A 139 -0.36 -11.13 -6.44
CA SER A 139 -1.16 -10.67 -5.31
C SER A 139 -2.63 -10.65 -5.68
N TYR A 140 -3.45 -11.38 -4.94
CA TYR A 140 -4.90 -11.37 -5.04
C TYR A 140 -5.49 -10.57 -3.89
N ASN A 141 -6.42 -9.67 -4.21
CA ASN A 141 -7.22 -8.95 -3.23
C ASN A 141 -8.61 -9.57 -3.23
N ASP A 142 -8.85 -10.51 -2.35
CA ASP A 142 -10.18 -11.08 -2.13
C ASP A 142 -10.78 -10.44 -0.87
N GLN A 143 -11.86 -9.71 -1.07
CA GLN A 143 -12.77 -9.00 -0.13
C GLN A 143 -12.25 -8.58 1.27
N SER A 144 -11.19 -9.14 1.78
CA SER A 144 -10.54 -8.79 3.06
C SER A 144 -9.16 -9.43 3.24
N VAL A 145 -8.69 -10.25 2.31
CA VAL A 145 -7.43 -10.99 2.42
C VAL A 145 -6.51 -10.66 1.25
N LYS A 146 -5.42 -9.95 1.55
CA LYS A 146 -4.32 -9.80 0.59
C LYS A 146 -3.50 -11.09 0.61
N LYS A 147 -3.57 -11.87 -0.45
CA LYS A 147 -2.86 -13.14 -0.57
C LYS A 147 -1.95 -13.13 -1.78
N MET A 148 -0.70 -13.50 -1.59
CA MET A 148 0.24 -13.71 -2.68
C MET A 148 0.34 -15.21 -2.97
N VAL A 149 0.11 -15.61 -4.22
CA VAL A 149 0.06 -17.00 -4.67
C VAL A 149 1.06 -17.21 -5.80
N GLY A 150 1.82 -18.28 -5.73
CA GLY A 150 2.74 -18.69 -6.80
C GLY A 150 1.94 -19.24 -7.98
N GLU A 151 2.24 -18.76 -9.18
CA GLU A 151 1.53 -19.10 -10.42
C GLU A 151 2.35 -20.02 -11.33
N MET A 152 3.67 -19.96 -11.24
CA MET A 152 4.57 -20.73 -12.11
C MET A 152 5.93 -20.98 -11.43
N GLY A 153 6.66 -21.99 -11.91
CA GLY A 153 8.05 -22.30 -11.51
C GLY A 153 8.19 -22.68 -10.03
N LEU A 154 9.31 -22.30 -9.45
CA LEU A 154 9.60 -22.54 -8.03
C LEU A 154 8.58 -21.83 -7.12
N GLU A 155 8.10 -20.66 -7.52
CA GLU A 155 7.05 -19.93 -6.80
C GLU A 155 5.77 -20.77 -6.64
N LEU A 156 5.37 -21.50 -7.67
CA LEU A 156 4.23 -22.42 -7.62
C LEU A 156 4.58 -23.71 -6.87
N SER A 157 5.69 -24.34 -7.22
CA SER A 157 6.09 -25.63 -6.66
C SER A 157 6.27 -25.60 -5.15
N TYR A 158 6.76 -24.47 -4.61
CA TYR A 158 6.98 -24.24 -3.19
C TYR A 158 5.95 -23.28 -2.56
N ASP A 159 4.82 -23.02 -3.23
CA ASP A 159 3.82 -22.07 -2.74
C ASP A 159 3.37 -22.36 -1.31
N LYS A 160 3.17 -23.63 -0.99
CA LYS A 160 2.73 -24.08 0.34
C LYS A 160 3.73 -23.68 1.44
N GLN A 161 5.02 -23.79 1.16
CA GLN A 161 6.10 -23.40 2.09
C GLN A 161 6.29 -21.89 2.13
N LEU A 162 6.28 -21.26 0.95
CA LEU A 162 6.54 -19.82 0.81
C LEU A 162 5.45 -18.93 1.39
N LYS A 163 4.18 -19.30 1.26
CA LYS A 163 3.05 -18.45 1.72
C LYS A 163 2.94 -18.27 3.23
N GLY A 164 3.60 -19.14 4.02
CA GLY A 164 3.53 -19.09 5.48
C GLY A 164 2.14 -19.38 6.04
N LYS A 165 1.94 -19.04 7.31
CA LYS A 165 0.66 -19.14 8.03
C LYS A 165 0.30 -17.78 8.63
N ASN A 166 -0.90 -17.32 8.39
CA ASN A 166 -1.40 -16.08 8.98
C ASN A 166 -1.56 -16.21 10.50
N GLY A 167 -1.22 -15.15 11.19
CA GLY A 167 -1.44 -14.97 12.61
C GLY A 167 -2.55 -13.95 12.89
N TYR A 168 -2.63 -13.48 14.15
CA TYR A 168 -3.47 -12.35 14.52
C TYR A 168 -2.78 -11.47 15.54
N LYS A 169 -3.04 -10.18 15.41
CA LYS A 169 -2.68 -9.18 16.42
C LYS A 169 -3.87 -8.90 17.31
N VAL A 170 -3.59 -8.80 18.60
CA VAL A 170 -4.56 -8.33 19.58
C VAL A 170 -4.25 -6.87 19.87
N TYR A 171 -5.21 -5.99 19.62
CA TYR A 171 -5.10 -4.57 19.92
C TYR A 171 -5.89 -4.29 21.20
N GLN A 172 -5.28 -3.58 22.13
CA GLN A 172 -5.98 -2.98 23.25
C GLN A 172 -6.52 -1.64 22.77
N THR A 173 -7.82 -1.46 22.85
CA THR A 173 -8.47 -0.17 22.57
C THR A 173 -8.83 0.48 23.89
N ASP A 174 -8.37 1.71 24.03
CA ASP A 174 -8.78 2.62 25.12
C ASP A 174 -10.23 3.05 24.92
#